data_3465b07ca96e674c98c77f82587eb587
#
_entry.id   3465b07ca96e674c98c77f82587eb587
#
_cell.length_a   1.000
_cell.length_b   1.000
_cell.length_c   1.000
_cell.angle_alpha   90.00
_cell.angle_beta   90.00
_cell.angle_gamma   90.00
#
_symmetry.space_group_name_H-M   'P 1'
#
loop_
_entity.id
_entity.type
_entity.pdbx_description
1 polymer ?
#
loop_
_entity_poly.entity_id
_entity_poly.type
_entity_poly.pdbx_seq_one_letter_code
_entity_poly.pdbx_strand_id
1 'polypeptide(L)'
;MESKKGKEKKDSENIFDFLPGAEEGKVVTRFAPEPSGYLHIGHVKAAMLCFYCAKHYKGKMILRFDDTNPSKEKGEYLESIKADLKRLEIIPDIVSHSSDHFPKLRELMTTLMKEAKAYCDNIEPEKIKEERMNGIKSAKRDTSVEENLKIWEEMQGDNPSDEIKKYCVRGKIDYQNANKCLRDPVFYRFTEEKHDRLPENYHLFPTYDFACPCIDSMEGVTHAMRANEYSDRIAMYEWVQDSLKLRKCNIYEFSRLNLIQTVLSKRYLKWFVETGRVDGWDDPRFPTVQGIIRRGLLPEALKDFCLEQGASKKTNLMEWDKIYAINRNYIDPIAKRYFAVSVDGAVNLYIDNMEDKVEEVEVDWHAKNPSLGKKIQKRYNKLVIEKEDANLLKEGQKLTLYRWGNSIVEKIEKEGDKINIIHVKLTPEDKDFKKTTVVHWVPMKEGLYSKAVIREYGHLITVKKMEDNMKIEDIVNNNSKFETVVYIEKAIDQAQKGDKVQLERRGYCIVDSVAEGDKLLQFNFIPDGKTKSQSIISGKVDAKAMSKGDKDDTEEKKAKKKAEREAKKAKQEEKKKKKEEEKGKKEKKEDKKDEQKDEKKEDKKE
;
A
#
# COMPACT_ATOMS: atom_id res chain seq x y z
N MET A 1 -36.53 17.73 -24.02
CA MET A 1 -35.16 17.16 -24.06
C MET A 1 -34.74 16.95 -22.63
N GLU A 2 -34.92 15.72 -22.14
CA GLU A 2 -34.71 15.35 -20.75
C GLU A 2 -33.22 15.17 -20.45
N SER A 3 -32.77 15.90 -19.46
CA SER A 3 -31.43 15.81 -18.91
C SER A 3 -31.23 14.43 -18.26
N LYS A 4 -30.21 13.69 -18.68
CA LYS A 4 -29.71 12.51 -17.98
C LYS A 4 -29.18 12.96 -16.63
N LYS A 5 -30.00 12.81 -15.59
CA LYS A 5 -29.58 12.86 -14.18
C LYS A 5 -28.47 11.86 -13.97
N GLY A 6 -27.39 12.32 -13.36
CA GLY A 6 -26.25 11.51 -12.98
C GLY A 6 -26.69 10.35 -12.09
N LYS A 7 -26.06 9.21 -12.28
CA LYS A 7 -26.12 8.10 -11.32
C LYS A 7 -25.59 8.61 -9.99
N GLU A 8 -26.48 8.87 -9.06
CA GLU A 8 -26.13 9.08 -7.66
C GLU A 8 -25.33 7.87 -7.18
N LYS A 9 -24.25 8.17 -6.45
CA LYS A 9 -23.48 7.17 -5.71
C LYS A 9 -24.43 6.45 -4.73
N LYS A 10 -25.07 5.37 -5.19
CA LYS A 10 -25.53 4.32 -4.28
C LYS A 10 -24.29 3.58 -3.83
N ASP A 11 -24.21 3.25 -2.54
CA ASP A 11 -23.38 2.22 -1.94
C ASP A 11 -22.15 2.65 -1.13
N SER A 12 -22.19 3.78 -0.40
CA SER A 12 -21.31 3.91 0.77
C SER A 12 -21.89 3.29 2.06
N GLU A 13 -23.16 2.97 2.08
CA GLU A 13 -23.83 2.48 3.30
C GLU A 13 -23.56 1.00 3.62
N ASN A 14 -23.31 0.15 2.62
CA ASN A 14 -23.16 -1.29 2.83
C ASN A 14 -21.72 -1.82 2.98
N ILE A 15 -20.69 -0.97 2.84
CA ILE A 15 -19.29 -1.44 2.85
C ILE A 15 -18.85 -1.88 4.25
N PHE A 16 -19.50 -1.42 5.31
CA PHE A 16 -19.13 -1.69 6.70
C PHE A 16 -20.11 -2.62 7.46
N ASP A 17 -21.22 -3.02 6.85
CA ASP A 17 -22.23 -3.90 7.47
C ASP A 17 -21.73 -5.32 7.75
N PHE A 18 -20.43 -5.56 7.57
CA PHE A 18 -19.80 -6.85 7.78
C PHE A 18 -19.36 -7.14 9.22
N LEU A 19 -19.41 -6.16 10.13
CA LEU A 19 -18.95 -6.36 11.51
C LEU A 19 -20.00 -7.13 12.33
N PRO A 20 -19.71 -8.37 12.78
CA PRO A 20 -20.69 -9.16 13.54
C PRO A 20 -21.03 -8.50 14.87
N GLY A 21 -22.33 -8.31 15.15
CA GLY A 21 -22.78 -7.75 16.43
C GLY A 21 -22.43 -6.28 16.64
N ALA A 22 -22.15 -5.53 15.55
CA ALA A 22 -21.91 -4.11 15.65
C ALA A 22 -23.21 -3.35 15.94
N GLU A 23 -23.17 -2.47 16.94
CA GLU A 23 -24.28 -1.60 17.32
C GLU A 23 -23.85 -0.14 17.23
N GLU A 24 -24.74 0.72 16.74
CA GLU A 24 -24.47 2.16 16.63
C GLU A 24 -24.13 2.76 18.01
N GLY A 25 -23.10 3.58 18.07
CA GLY A 25 -22.59 4.21 19.29
C GLY A 25 -21.75 3.29 20.20
N LYS A 26 -21.75 1.97 19.96
CA LYS A 26 -21.05 1.02 20.83
C LYS A 26 -19.78 0.42 20.22
N VAL A 27 -19.52 0.61 18.94
CA VAL A 27 -18.34 0.06 18.28
C VAL A 27 -17.09 0.78 18.77
N VAL A 28 -16.14 0.02 19.29
CA VAL A 28 -14.80 0.48 19.65
C VAL A 28 -13.80 -0.37 18.90
N THR A 29 -13.04 0.26 18.01
CA THR A 29 -11.92 -0.35 17.28
C THR A 29 -10.60 0.14 17.82
N ARG A 30 -9.50 -0.52 17.47
CA ARG A 30 -8.15 0.00 17.77
C ARG A 30 -7.21 -0.26 16.60
N PHE A 31 -6.35 0.71 16.35
CA PHE A 31 -5.11 0.55 15.57
C PHE A 31 -3.95 0.50 16.56
N ALA A 32 -3.21 -0.60 16.57
CA ALA A 32 -2.17 -0.87 17.56
C ALA A 32 -0.80 -1.09 16.90
N PRO A 33 -0.16 -0.01 16.37
CA PRO A 33 1.17 -0.13 15.77
C PRO A 33 2.27 -0.27 16.83
N GLU A 34 3.27 -1.13 16.56
CA GLU A 34 4.55 -1.13 17.29
C GLU A 34 5.34 0.13 16.88
N PRO A 35 5.80 0.99 17.82
CA PRO A 35 6.54 2.23 17.50
C PRO A 35 8.01 1.91 17.14
N SER A 36 8.22 1.06 16.15
CA SER A 36 9.52 0.53 15.73
C SER A 36 9.93 0.93 14.31
N GLY A 37 9.21 1.87 13.69
CA GLY A 37 9.49 2.41 12.36
C GLY A 37 8.32 3.19 11.78
N TYR A 38 8.55 3.77 10.61
CA TYR A 38 7.57 4.57 9.89
C TYR A 38 6.39 3.74 9.37
N LEU A 39 5.20 4.33 9.33
CA LEU A 39 4.04 3.70 8.70
C LEU A 39 4.26 3.57 7.18
N HIS A 40 3.77 2.48 6.62
CA HIS A 40 3.81 2.21 5.19
C HIS A 40 2.43 1.75 4.69
N ILE A 41 2.27 1.65 3.37
CA ILE A 41 1.00 1.31 2.73
C ILE A 41 0.34 0.04 3.30
N GLY A 42 1.11 -0.93 3.78
CA GLY A 42 0.58 -2.13 4.47
C GLY A 42 -0.15 -1.81 5.77
N HIS A 43 0.21 -0.74 6.48
CA HIS A 43 -0.47 -0.27 7.70
C HIS A 43 -1.69 0.62 7.39
N VAL A 44 -1.68 1.31 6.24
CA VAL A 44 -2.72 2.29 5.87
C VAL A 44 -4.10 1.63 5.83
N LYS A 45 -4.22 0.46 5.21
CA LYS A 45 -5.50 -0.25 5.16
C LYS A 45 -6.02 -0.59 6.56
N ALA A 46 -5.14 -1.07 7.46
CA ALA A 46 -5.51 -1.40 8.83
C ALA A 46 -6.02 -0.17 9.59
N ALA A 47 -5.27 0.95 9.51
CA ALA A 47 -5.65 2.20 10.17
C ALA A 47 -6.97 2.76 9.62
N MET A 48 -7.14 2.78 8.29
CA MET A 48 -8.36 3.24 7.64
C MET A 48 -9.57 2.37 7.97
N LEU A 49 -9.44 1.03 7.93
CA LEU A 49 -10.55 0.14 8.31
C LEU A 49 -10.96 0.37 9.76
N CYS A 50 -10.01 0.43 10.71
CA CYS A 50 -10.33 0.71 12.11
C CYS A 50 -11.06 2.05 12.26
N PHE A 51 -10.56 3.12 11.62
CA PHE A 51 -11.14 4.45 11.73
C PHE A 51 -12.53 4.55 11.10
N TYR A 52 -12.67 4.14 9.84
CA TYR A 52 -13.93 4.30 9.13
C TYR A 52 -15.02 3.35 9.60
N CYS A 53 -14.67 2.13 10.07
CA CYS A 53 -15.64 1.26 10.76
C CYS A 53 -16.16 1.92 12.04
N ALA A 54 -15.28 2.45 12.88
CA ALA A 54 -15.70 3.15 14.09
C ALA A 54 -16.61 4.35 13.76
N LYS A 55 -16.22 5.18 12.78
CA LYS A 55 -17.01 6.35 12.37
C LYS A 55 -18.37 5.99 11.75
N HIS A 56 -18.43 4.92 10.95
CA HIS A 56 -19.69 4.43 10.37
C HIS A 56 -20.72 4.09 11.45
N TYR A 57 -20.28 3.42 12.51
CA TYR A 57 -21.15 3.07 13.64
C TYR A 57 -21.21 4.15 14.73
N LYS A 58 -20.79 5.39 14.47
CA LYS A 58 -20.72 6.50 15.46
C LYS A 58 -20.01 6.09 16.75
N GLY A 59 -19.07 5.18 16.64
CA GLY A 59 -18.26 4.63 17.71
C GLY A 59 -16.94 5.36 17.88
N LYS A 60 -15.93 4.69 18.47
CA LYS A 60 -14.62 5.24 18.79
C LYS A 60 -13.49 4.41 18.22
N MET A 61 -12.39 5.08 17.83
CA MET A 61 -11.13 4.45 17.48
C MET A 61 -10.06 4.77 18.52
N ILE A 62 -9.39 3.76 19.03
CA ILE A 62 -8.22 3.87 19.89
C ILE A 62 -6.95 3.76 19.04
N LEU A 63 -6.03 4.69 19.18
CA LEU A 63 -4.63 4.54 18.78
C LEU A 63 -3.86 4.05 20.00
N ARG A 64 -3.50 2.77 20.03
CA ARG A 64 -2.69 2.20 21.10
C ARG A 64 -1.30 1.88 20.59
N PHE A 65 -0.29 2.53 21.11
CA PHE A 65 1.09 2.16 20.83
C PHE A 65 1.41 0.84 21.55
N ASP A 66 1.80 -0.17 20.75
CA ASP A 66 2.24 -1.44 21.30
C ASP A 66 3.73 -1.36 21.64
N ASP A 67 3.98 -0.87 22.85
CA ASP A 67 5.30 -0.66 23.44
C ASP A 67 5.68 -1.81 24.41
N THR A 68 5.42 -3.04 23.98
CA THR A 68 5.79 -4.27 24.72
C THR A 68 7.21 -4.74 24.43
N ASN A 69 7.93 -4.10 23.51
CA ASN A 69 9.25 -4.51 23.07
C ASN A 69 10.24 -3.34 22.97
N PRO A 70 10.87 -2.93 24.09
CA PRO A 70 11.72 -1.74 24.14
C PRO A 70 12.93 -1.79 23.20
N SER A 71 13.42 -2.99 22.82
CA SER A 71 14.57 -3.12 21.91
C SER A 71 14.37 -2.54 20.50
N LYS A 72 13.13 -2.22 20.14
CA LYS A 72 12.79 -1.71 18.80
C LYS A 72 12.15 -0.34 18.82
N GLU A 73 11.76 0.12 19.99
CA GLU A 73 10.98 1.34 20.17
C GLU A 73 11.89 2.57 20.21
N LYS A 74 11.42 3.65 19.60
CA LYS A 74 12.06 4.96 19.66
C LYS A 74 10.98 6.04 19.64
N GLY A 75 11.13 7.04 20.48
CA GLY A 75 10.22 8.18 20.57
C GLY A 75 9.99 8.89 19.22
N GLU A 76 11.00 8.90 18.34
CA GLU A 76 10.91 9.41 16.96
C GLU A 76 9.80 8.72 16.16
N TYR A 77 9.67 7.40 16.27
CA TYR A 77 8.64 6.66 15.52
C TYR A 77 7.24 6.91 16.03
N LEU A 78 7.08 7.15 17.32
CA LEU A 78 5.80 7.50 17.93
C LEU A 78 5.24 8.79 17.34
N GLU A 79 6.06 9.85 17.32
CA GLU A 79 5.67 11.14 16.74
C GLU A 79 5.46 11.05 15.22
N SER A 80 6.28 10.26 14.52
CA SER A 80 6.09 10.00 13.09
C SER A 80 4.76 9.30 12.81
N ILE A 81 4.37 8.30 13.59
CA ILE A 81 3.09 7.59 13.45
C ILE A 81 1.91 8.55 13.63
N LYS A 82 1.94 9.40 14.67
CA LYS A 82 0.91 10.43 14.87
C LYS A 82 0.82 11.40 13.68
N ALA A 83 1.96 11.88 13.19
CA ALA A 83 2.03 12.77 12.04
C ALA A 83 1.50 12.10 10.76
N ASP A 84 1.81 10.82 10.54
CA ASP A 84 1.35 10.06 9.38
C ASP A 84 -0.17 9.81 9.43
N LEU A 85 -0.73 9.48 10.60
CA LEU A 85 -2.18 9.37 10.76
C LEU A 85 -2.88 10.71 10.48
N LYS A 86 -2.30 11.83 10.95
CA LYS A 86 -2.81 13.17 10.64
C LYS A 86 -2.77 13.47 9.14
N ARG A 87 -1.69 13.09 8.43
CA ARG A 87 -1.60 13.22 6.97
C ARG A 87 -2.67 12.40 6.22
N LEU A 88 -3.08 11.28 6.80
CA LEU A 88 -4.15 10.41 6.29
C LEU A 88 -5.55 10.84 6.76
N GLU A 89 -5.66 11.97 7.48
CA GLU A 89 -6.92 12.47 8.08
C GLU A 89 -7.57 11.48 9.06
N ILE A 90 -6.76 10.60 9.65
CA ILE A 90 -7.16 9.65 10.68
C ILE A 90 -6.91 10.29 12.05
N ILE A 91 -7.98 10.70 12.71
CA ILE A 91 -7.92 11.31 14.03
C ILE A 91 -8.50 10.32 15.04
N PRO A 92 -7.67 9.67 15.87
CA PRO A 92 -8.14 8.74 16.89
C PRO A 92 -8.89 9.49 17.98
N ASP A 93 -9.90 8.84 18.58
CA ASP A 93 -10.67 9.40 19.68
C ASP A 93 -9.93 9.27 21.03
N ILE A 94 -9.08 8.24 21.16
CA ILE A 94 -8.29 7.94 22.36
C ILE A 94 -6.88 7.55 21.90
N VAL A 95 -5.88 7.97 22.69
CA VAL A 95 -4.47 7.53 22.52
C VAL A 95 -4.04 6.87 23.83
N SER A 96 -3.51 5.65 23.73
CA SER A 96 -3.01 4.87 24.88
C SER A 96 -1.71 4.16 24.54
N HIS A 97 -1.08 3.55 25.53
CA HIS A 97 0.12 2.71 25.38
C HIS A 97 -0.10 1.38 26.09
N SER A 98 0.48 0.31 25.57
CA SER A 98 0.40 -0.99 26.24
C SER A 98 1.04 -0.94 27.63
N SER A 99 2.10 -0.15 27.80
CA SER A 99 2.78 0.06 29.09
C SER A 99 1.90 0.70 30.17
N ASP A 100 0.86 1.45 29.82
CA ASP A 100 -0.10 2.02 30.80
C ASP A 100 -0.81 0.92 31.60
N HIS A 101 -0.88 -0.30 31.06
CA HIS A 101 -1.58 -1.44 31.63
C HIS A 101 -0.66 -2.48 32.28
N PHE A 102 0.66 -2.32 32.26
CA PHE A 102 1.61 -3.33 32.76
C PHE A 102 1.39 -3.74 34.22
N PRO A 103 1.08 -2.84 35.15
CA PRO A 103 0.75 -3.26 36.52
C PRO A 103 -0.44 -4.24 36.55
N LYS A 104 -1.50 -3.95 35.81
CA LYS A 104 -2.70 -4.80 35.74
C LYS A 104 -2.40 -6.14 35.03
N LEU A 105 -1.55 -6.13 34.01
CA LEU A 105 -1.12 -7.36 33.34
C LEU A 105 -0.34 -8.29 34.27
N ARG A 106 0.46 -7.75 35.22
CA ARG A 106 1.14 -8.56 36.27
C ARG A 106 0.15 -9.24 37.21
N GLU A 107 -0.90 -8.53 37.62
CA GLU A 107 -1.99 -9.11 38.43
C GLU A 107 -2.70 -10.23 37.69
N LEU A 108 -3.02 -10.04 36.41
CA LEU A 108 -3.65 -11.04 35.56
C LEU A 108 -2.75 -12.26 35.36
N MET A 109 -1.45 -12.08 35.20
CA MET A 109 -0.50 -13.19 35.13
C MET A 109 -0.44 -13.97 36.45
N THR A 110 -0.43 -13.28 37.58
CA THR A 110 -0.52 -13.91 38.91
C THR A 110 -1.77 -14.77 39.04
N THR A 111 -2.90 -14.30 38.47
CA THR A 111 -4.16 -15.07 38.44
C THR A 111 -4.01 -16.35 37.62
N LEU A 112 -3.39 -16.28 36.42
CA LEU A 112 -3.15 -17.48 35.60
C LEU A 112 -2.26 -18.51 36.32
N MET A 113 -1.25 -18.04 37.08
CA MET A 113 -0.36 -18.94 37.85
C MET A 113 -1.11 -19.61 38.99
N LYS A 114 -1.93 -18.87 39.74
CA LYS A 114 -2.79 -19.43 40.82
C LYS A 114 -3.76 -20.49 40.29
N GLU A 115 -4.20 -20.35 39.04
CA GLU A 115 -5.09 -21.32 38.37
C GLU A 115 -4.30 -22.44 37.66
N ALA A 116 -2.99 -22.57 37.89
CA ALA A 116 -2.09 -23.54 37.23
C ALA A 116 -2.14 -23.46 35.68
N LYS A 117 -2.44 -22.29 35.12
CA LYS A 117 -2.53 -22.02 33.68
C LYS A 117 -1.29 -21.32 33.11
N ALA A 118 -0.29 -21.04 33.94
CA ALA A 118 1.02 -20.52 33.54
C ALA A 118 2.12 -21.12 34.42
N TYR A 119 3.34 -21.15 33.92
CA TYR A 119 4.51 -21.63 34.64
C TYR A 119 5.78 -20.87 34.25
N CYS A 120 6.74 -20.83 35.15
CA CYS A 120 8.06 -20.24 34.94
C CYS A 120 9.01 -21.28 34.32
N ASP A 121 9.77 -20.87 33.32
CA ASP A 121 10.68 -21.72 32.55
C ASP A 121 12.01 -21.00 32.33
N ASN A 122 13.12 -21.63 32.74
CA ASN A 122 14.49 -21.10 32.59
C ASN A 122 15.32 -21.84 31.54
N ILE A 123 14.66 -22.55 30.65
CA ILE A 123 15.30 -23.22 29.53
C ILE A 123 15.73 -22.17 28.48
N GLU A 124 16.89 -22.42 27.86
CA GLU A 124 17.44 -21.55 26.82
C GLU A 124 16.44 -21.31 25.68
N PRO A 125 16.38 -20.07 25.11
CA PRO A 125 15.40 -19.68 24.09
C PRO A 125 15.40 -20.61 22.86
N GLU A 126 16.55 -21.07 22.40
CA GLU A 126 16.70 -21.99 21.27
C GLU A 126 16.04 -23.35 21.58
N LYS A 127 16.20 -23.85 22.80
CA LYS A 127 15.56 -25.09 23.21
C LYS A 127 14.04 -24.93 23.38
N ILE A 128 13.56 -23.80 23.89
CA ILE A 128 12.12 -23.48 23.90
C ILE A 128 11.56 -23.52 22.48
N LYS A 129 12.27 -22.95 21.52
CA LYS A 129 11.88 -22.96 20.11
C LYS A 129 11.82 -24.37 19.53
N GLU A 130 12.82 -25.20 19.83
CA GLU A 130 12.87 -26.60 19.41
C GLU A 130 11.71 -27.41 20.01
N GLU A 131 11.49 -27.31 21.34
CA GLU A 131 10.40 -27.99 22.05
C GLU A 131 9.03 -27.62 21.45
N ARG A 132 8.80 -26.33 21.22
CA ARG A 132 7.56 -25.85 20.58
C ARG A 132 7.42 -26.33 19.14
N MET A 133 8.51 -26.41 18.36
CA MET A 133 8.47 -26.95 16.99
C MET A 133 8.10 -28.42 16.96
N ASN A 134 8.62 -29.20 17.89
CA ASN A 134 8.53 -30.68 17.91
C ASN A 134 7.42 -31.20 18.84
N GLY A 135 6.73 -30.31 19.61
CA GLY A 135 5.70 -30.74 20.57
C GLY A 135 6.26 -31.48 21.77
N ILE A 136 7.46 -31.08 22.25
CA ILE A 136 8.13 -31.65 23.39
C ILE A 136 7.71 -30.91 24.66
N LYS A 137 7.40 -31.65 25.71
CA LYS A 137 7.03 -31.12 27.02
C LYS A 137 8.26 -30.53 27.72
N SER A 138 8.18 -29.26 28.14
CA SER A 138 9.22 -28.68 28.99
C SER A 138 9.32 -29.41 30.35
N ALA A 139 10.54 -29.60 30.83
CA ALA A 139 10.80 -30.17 32.16
C ALA A 139 10.18 -29.32 33.29
N LYS A 140 10.00 -28.03 33.08
CA LYS A 140 9.43 -27.06 34.06
C LYS A 140 7.91 -26.95 34.02
N ARG A 141 7.24 -27.61 33.06
CA ARG A 141 5.78 -27.48 32.85
C ARG A 141 4.96 -27.96 34.05
N ASP A 142 5.47 -28.87 34.84
CA ASP A 142 4.76 -29.46 35.99
C ASP A 142 5.29 -28.94 37.33
N THR A 143 6.06 -27.87 37.35
CA THR A 143 6.43 -27.14 38.57
C THR A 143 5.17 -26.73 39.34
N SER A 144 5.21 -26.87 40.67
CA SER A 144 4.05 -26.56 41.52
C SER A 144 3.59 -25.10 41.43
N VAL A 145 2.35 -24.84 41.78
CA VAL A 145 1.82 -23.46 41.79
C VAL A 145 2.59 -22.56 42.77
N GLU A 146 2.92 -23.11 43.94
CA GLU A 146 3.63 -22.41 44.99
C GLU A 146 5.04 -22.00 44.55
N GLU A 147 5.78 -22.91 43.90
CA GLU A 147 7.12 -22.65 43.38
C GLU A 147 7.06 -21.63 42.24
N ASN A 148 6.10 -21.76 41.32
CA ASN A 148 5.91 -20.81 40.25
C ASN A 148 5.59 -19.40 40.77
N LEU A 149 4.73 -19.27 41.77
CA LEU A 149 4.38 -18.00 42.39
C LEU A 149 5.59 -17.35 43.07
N LYS A 150 6.43 -18.16 43.75
CA LYS A 150 7.67 -17.67 44.37
C LYS A 150 8.65 -17.14 43.33
N ILE A 151 8.90 -17.88 42.25
CA ILE A 151 9.74 -17.43 41.14
C ILE A 151 9.17 -16.16 40.51
N TRP A 152 7.85 -16.11 40.27
CA TRP A 152 7.18 -14.96 39.70
C TRP A 152 7.30 -13.70 40.56
N GLU A 153 7.22 -13.83 41.87
CA GLU A 153 7.45 -12.74 42.82
C GLU A 153 8.89 -12.21 42.74
N GLU A 154 9.87 -13.13 42.70
CA GLU A 154 11.28 -12.78 42.52
C GLU A 154 11.56 -12.09 41.17
N MET A 155 10.89 -12.55 40.08
CA MET A 155 10.99 -11.93 38.77
C MET A 155 10.49 -10.48 38.75
N GLN A 156 9.53 -10.12 39.61
CA GLN A 156 8.95 -8.78 39.72
C GLN A 156 9.75 -7.83 40.62
N GLY A 157 10.75 -8.33 41.32
CA GLY A 157 11.61 -7.53 42.20
C GLY A 157 12.40 -6.46 41.46
N ASP A 158 12.82 -5.42 42.18
CA ASP A 158 13.58 -4.31 41.59
C ASP A 158 14.98 -4.69 41.11
N ASN A 159 15.58 -5.73 41.73
CA ASN A 159 16.93 -6.22 41.42
C ASN A 159 16.95 -7.76 41.35
N PRO A 160 16.32 -8.37 40.34
CA PRO A 160 16.34 -9.82 40.21
C PRO A 160 17.76 -10.33 39.95
N SER A 161 18.11 -11.47 40.56
CA SER A 161 19.42 -12.11 40.33
C SER A 161 19.58 -12.54 38.87
N ASP A 162 20.83 -12.76 38.43
CA ASP A 162 21.10 -13.23 37.06
C ASP A 162 20.50 -14.61 36.79
N GLU A 163 20.29 -15.42 37.82
CA GLU A 163 19.59 -16.70 37.68
C GLU A 163 18.08 -16.48 37.44
N ILE A 164 17.46 -15.55 38.13
CA ILE A 164 16.05 -15.20 37.95
C ILE A 164 15.81 -14.56 36.58
N LYS A 165 16.74 -13.78 36.08
CA LYS A 165 16.63 -13.15 34.72
C LYS A 165 16.63 -14.17 33.59
N LYS A 166 17.06 -15.41 33.81
CA LYS A 166 16.95 -16.48 32.80
C LYS A 166 15.53 -17.03 32.66
N TYR A 167 14.62 -16.75 33.61
CA TYR A 167 13.27 -17.24 33.54
C TYR A 167 12.42 -16.42 32.56
N CYS A 168 11.54 -17.11 31.87
CA CYS A 168 10.38 -16.55 31.18
C CYS A 168 9.10 -17.17 31.76
N VAL A 169 7.95 -16.55 31.51
CA VAL A 169 6.66 -17.14 31.85
C VAL A 169 6.00 -17.69 30.59
N ARG A 170 5.56 -18.94 30.67
CA ARG A 170 4.86 -19.61 29.56
C ARG A 170 3.40 -19.90 29.94
N GLY A 171 2.50 -19.70 28.98
CA GLY A 171 1.11 -20.16 29.13
C GLY A 171 1.05 -21.69 29.07
N LYS A 172 0.37 -22.31 30.04
CA LYS A 172 0.18 -23.79 30.10
C LYS A 172 -1.05 -24.19 29.31
N ILE A 173 -0.93 -24.20 27.96
CA ILE A 173 -2.04 -24.48 27.05
C ILE A 173 -2.03 -25.95 26.62
N ASP A 174 -1.26 -26.27 25.58
CA ASP A 174 -1.14 -27.63 25.06
C ASP A 174 0.15 -27.77 24.23
N TYR A 175 1.19 -28.35 24.81
CA TYR A 175 2.51 -28.46 24.16
C TYR A 175 2.52 -29.36 22.91
N GLN A 176 1.49 -30.19 22.69
CA GLN A 176 1.34 -31.07 21.50
C GLN A 176 0.33 -30.54 20.48
N ASN A 177 -0.27 -29.40 20.70
CA ASN A 177 -1.30 -28.86 19.82
C ASN A 177 -0.84 -28.81 18.36
N ALA A 178 -1.74 -29.13 17.43
CA ALA A 178 -1.47 -29.03 16.00
C ALA A 178 -1.14 -27.59 15.59
N ASN A 179 -1.82 -26.61 16.17
CA ASN A 179 -1.48 -25.20 16.04
C ASN A 179 -0.30 -24.85 16.96
N LYS A 180 0.87 -24.64 16.36
CA LYS A 180 2.12 -24.35 17.09
C LYS A 180 2.08 -23.07 17.93
N CYS A 181 1.16 -22.14 17.64
CA CYS A 181 0.97 -20.94 18.46
C CYS A 181 0.45 -21.26 19.86
N LEU A 182 -0.30 -22.37 20.01
CA LEU A 182 -0.85 -22.85 21.28
C LEU A 182 0.14 -23.72 22.09
N ARG A 183 1.31 -24.04 21.54
CA ARG A 183 2.32 -24.87 22.21
C ARG A 183 3.07 -24.09 23.27
N ASP A 184 2.45 -23.91 24.42
CA ASP A 184 2.94 -23.21 25.60
C ASP A 184 3.75 -21.94 25.23
N PRO A 185 3.07 -20.87 24.74
CA PRO A 185 3.70 -19.64 24.30
C PRO A 185 4.33 -18.87 25.46
N VAL A 186 5.38 -18.10 25.16
CA VAL A 186 5.99 -17.19 26.14
C VAL A 186 5.10 -15.96 26.31
N PHE A 187 4.72 -15.64 27.54
CA PHE A 187 3.87 -14.52 27.90
C PHE A 187 4.62 -13.37 28.59
N TYR A 188 5.72 -13.67 29.32
CA TYR A 188 6.60 -12.69 29.94
C TYR A 188 8.05 -13.07 29.73
N ARG A 189 8.90 -12.05 29.57
CA ARG A 189 10.34 -12.21 29.39
C ARG A 189 11.12 -11.05 29.98
N PHE A 190 12.38 -11.28 30.32
CA PHE A 190 13.33 -10.22 30.62
C PHE A 190 13.93 -9.61 29.35
N THR A 191 14.28 -8.31 29.44
CA THR A 191 15.14 -7.63 28.47
C THR A 191 15.96 -6.58 29.20
N GLU A 192 17.21 -6.37 28.80
CA GLU A 192 18.10 -5.34 29.34
C GLU A 192 17.89 -3.97 28.69
N GLU A 193 17.07 -3.90 27.63
CA GLU A 193 16.79 -2.66 26.91
C GLU A 193 15.91 -1.73 27.75
N LYS A 194 16.26 -0.44 27.75
CA LYS A 194 15.48 0.58 28.44
C LYS A 194 14.20 0.89 27.67
N HIS A 195 13.15 1.12 28.41
CA HIS A 195 11.86 1.56 27.87
C HIS A 195 11.67 3.06 28.08
N ASP A 196 11.29 3.81 27.03
CA ASP A 196 11.21 5.28 27.07
C ASP A 196 10.24 5.84 28.13
N ARG A 197 9.24 5.05 28.55
CA ARG A 197 8.16 5.50 29.44
C ARG A 197 8.17 4.86 30.85
N LEU A 198 9.04 3.88 31.07
CA LEU A 198 9.11 3.16 32.33
C LEU A 198 10.41 3.46 33.08
N PRO A 199 10.47 3.20 34.40
CA PRO A 199 11.71 3.34 35.16
C PRO A 199 12.87 2.51 34.57
N GLU A 200 14.09 2.99 34.74
CA GLU A 200 15.30 2.34 34.18
C GLU A 200 15.52 0.90 34.66
N ASN A 201 15.06 0.59 35.87
CA ASN A 201 15.13 -0.77 36.47
C ASN A 201 13.95 -1.67 36.07
N TYR A 202 13.12 -1.27 35.11
CA TYR A 202 12.02 -2.12 34.63
C TYR A 202 12.51 -3.05 33.53
N HIS A 203 12.61 -4.35 33.80
CA HIS A 203 13.21 -5.32 32.90
C HIS A 203 12.28 -6.50 32.52
N LEU A 204 11.13 -6.64 33.18
CA LEU A 204 10.18 -7.73 32.96
C LEU A 204 8.99 -7.30 32.13
N PHE A 205 8.95 -7.70 30.86
CA PHE A 205 7.97 -7.25 29.86
C PHE A 205 7.00 -8.36 29.45
N PRO A 206 5.69 -8.04 29.34
CA PRO A 206 4.75 -8.94 28.71
C PRO A 206 5.04 -9.06 27.20
N THR A 207 4.74 -10.20 26.61
CA THR A 207 4.72 -10.31 25.15
C THR A 207 3.40 -9.81 24.60
N TYR A 208 3.39 -9.41 23.32
CA TYR A 208 2.19 -9.00 22.58
C TYR A 208 1.06 -10.04 22.69
N ASP A 209 1.40 -11.32 22.65
CA ASP A 209 0.43 -12.42 22.67
C ASP A 209 -0.36 -12.52 23.98
N PHE A 210 0.22 -12.04 25.09
CA PHE A 210 -0.49 -11.92 26.37
C PHE A 210 -1.12 -10.55 26.59
N ALA A 211 -0.36 -9.48 26.30
CA ALA A 211 -0.80 -8.12 26.56
C ALA A 211 -2.03 -7.73 25.72
N CYS A 212 -2.01 -8.03 24.41
CA CYS A 212 -3.03 -7.54 23.50
C CYS A 212 -4.47 -8.03 23.83
N PRO A 213 -4.75 -9.33 24.07
CA PRO A 213 -6.11 -9.77 24.43
C PRO A 213 -6.59 -9.19 25.76
N CYS A 214 -5.68 -9.00 26.73
CA CYS A 214 -6.01 -8.39 28.01
C CYS A 214 -6.38 -6.92 27.86
N ILE A 215 -5.52 -6.15 27.16
CA ILE A 215 -5.72 -4.71 27.00
C ILE A 215 -6.93 -4.43 26.11
N ASP A 216 -7.15 -5.18 25.02
CA ASP A 216 -8.35 -5.05 24.20
C ASP A 216 -9.63 -5.19 25.04
N SER A 217 -9.65 -6.11 26.00
CA SER A 217 -10.76 -6.28 26.91
C SER A 217 -10.90 -5.09 27.89
N MET A 218 -9.80 -4.64 28.49
CA MET A 218 -9.78 -3.54 29.47
C MET A 218 -10.15 -2.18 28.87
N GLU A 219 -9.66 -1.88 27.67
CA GLU A 219 -9.97 -0.64 26.95
C GLU A 219 -11.36 -0.64 26.30
N GLY A 220 -12.13 -1.70 26.42
CA GLY A 220 -13.47 -1.75 25.86
C GLY A 220 -13.53 -2.00 24.35
N VAL A 221 -12.45 -2.49 23.72
CA VAL A 221 -12.43 -2.80 22.28
C VAL A 221 -13.51 -3.85 21.98
N THR A 222 -14.46 -3.51 21.13
CA THR A 222 -15.55 -4.43 20.74
C THR A 222 -15.18 -5.25 19.50
N HIS A 223 -14.43 -4.63 18.57
CA HIS A 223 -14.04 -5.24 17.30
C HIS A 223 -12.55 -5.08 17.08
N ALA A 224 -11.82 -6.18 17.17
CA ALA A 224 -10.40 -6.27 16.95
C ALA A 224 -10.13 -6.63 15.47
N MET A 225 -9.84 -5.62 14.65
CA MET A 225 -9.50 -5.82 13.23
C MET A 225 -8.07 -6.33 13.10
N ARG A 226 -7.89 -7.44 12.39
CA ARG A 226 -6.62 -8.15 12.29
C ARG A 226 -6.28 -8.55 10.86
N ALA A 227 -5.01 -8.49 10.51
CA ALA A 227 -4.54 -9.05 9.25
C ALA A 227 -4.53 -10.59 9.30
N ASN A 228 -4.77 -11.24 8.16
CA ASN A 228 -4.84 -12.72 8.03
C ASN A 228 -3.61 -13.45 8.60
N GLU A 229 -2.46 -12.81 8.64
CA GLU A 229 -1.24 -13.37 9.23
C GLU A 229 -1.36 -13.64 10.74
N TYR A 230 -2.40 -13.12 11.36
CA TYR A 230 -2.71 -13.37 12.77
C TYR A 230 -3.64 -14.58 12.99
N SER A 231 -4.19 -15.19 11.93
CA SER A 231 -5.21 -16.26 12.02
C SER A 231 -4.80 -17.39 12.96
N ASP A 232 -3.56 -17.85 12.89
CA ASP A 232 -3.07 -18.94 13.75
C ASP A 232 -3.02 -18.57 15.24
N ARG A 233 -3.06 -17.28 15.58
CA ARG A 233 -2.99 -16.77 16.95
C ARG A 233 -4.35 -16.45 17.55
N ILE A 234 -5.43 -16.54 16.79
CA ILE A 234 -6.79 -16.22 17.27
C ILE A 234 -7.17 -17.13 18.44
N ALA A 235 -6.94 -18.41 18.30
CA ALA A 235 -7.26 -19.38 19.36
C ALA A 235 -6.48 -19.10 20.67
N MET A 236 -5.24 -18.62 20.59
CA MET A 236 -4.45 -18.19 21.75
C MET A 236 -5.02 -16.90 22.36
N TYR A 237 -5.39 -15.93 21.54
CA TYR A 237 -6.01 -14.69 21.98
C TYR A 237 -7.30 -14.96 22.76
N GLU A 238 -8.15 -15.84 22.23
CA GLU A 238 -9.41 -16.25 22.88
C GLU A 238 -9.13 -17.06 24.17
N TRP A 239 -8.13 -17.94 24.15
CA TRP A 239 -7.74 -18.71 25.33
C TRP A 239 -7.32 -17.81 26.50
N VAL A 240 -6.57 -16.73 26.23
CA VAL A 240 -6.18 -15.75 27.27
C VAL A 240 -7.41 -15.08 27.86
N GLN A 241 -8.35 -14.62 27.01
CA GLN A 241 -9.58 -13.98 27.50
C GLN A 241 -10.47 -14.94 28.31
N ASP A 242 -10.63 -16.18 27.83
CA ASP A 242 -11.41 -17.20 28.52
C ASP A 242 -10.79 -17.60 29.88
N SER A 243 -9.47 -17.84 29.88
CA SER A 243 -8.75 -18.24 31.08
C SER A 243 -8.79 -17.21 32.20
N LEU A 244 -8.84 -15.93 31.82
CA LEU A 244 -8.91 -14.78 32.75
C LEU A 244 -10.33 -14.27 32.96
N LYS A 245 -11.36 -14.89 32.34
CA LYS A 245 -12.76 -14.47 32.38
C LYS A 245 -12.96 -13.02 31.97
N LEU A 246 -12.18 -12.58 30.99
CA LEU A 246 -12.25 -11.23 30.45
C LEU A 246 -13.39 -11.08 29.43
N ARG A 247 -13.83 -9.85 29.21
CA ARG A 247 -14.80 -9.53 28.16
C ARG A 247 -14.21 -9.89 26.79
N LYS A 248 -14.94 -10.64 25.99
CA LYS A 248 -14.52 -11.03 24.64
C LYS A 248 -14.62 -9.88 23.64
N CYS A 249 -13.68 -9.86 22.71
CA CYS A 249 -13.67 -8.96 21.56
C CYS A 249 -14.01 -9.76 20.30
N ASN A 250 -14.84 -9.21 19.43
CA ASN A 250 -15.06 -9.80 18.11
C ASN A 250 -13.83 -9.60 17.24
N ILE A 251 -13.25 -10.68 16.76
CA ILE A 251 -12.09 -10.60 15.85
C ILE A 251 -12.59 -10.58 14.42
N TYR A 252 -12.15 -9.59 13.65
CA TYR A 252 -12.41 -9.51 12.22
C TYR A 252 -11.12 -9.51 11.41
N GLU A 253 -10.99 -10.47 10.51
CA GLU A 253 -9.79 -10.64 9.69
C GLU A 253 -9.93 -9.98 8.32
N PHE A 254 -8.86 -9.37 7.85
CA PHE A 254 -8.75 -8.78 6.52
C PHE A 254 -7.39 -9.11 5.89
N SER A 255 -7.30 -9.07 4.56
CA SER A 255 -6.02 -9.19 3.87
C SER A 255 -5.25 -7.87 3.86
N ARG A 256 -3.94 -7.92 4.06
CA ARG A 256 -3.04 -6.77 3.87
C ARG A 256 -3.04 -6.28 2.42
N LEU A 257 -2.66 -5.02 2.24
CA LEU A 257 -2.32 -4.51 0.92
C LEU A 257 -0.95 -5.07 0.50
N ASN A 258 -0.94 -5.85 -0.57
CA ASN A 258 0.27 -6.33 -1.22
C ASN A 258 0.35 -5.72 -2.61
N LEU A 259 1.37 -4.92 -2.84
CA LEU A 259 1.61 -4.23 -4.10
C LEU A 259 2.84 -4.81 -4.78
N ILE A 260 2.79 -4.92 -6.12
CA ILE A 260 3.93 -5.39 -6.91
C ILE A 260 5.12 -4.44 -6.74
N GLN A 261 6.33 -4.99 -6.91
CA GLN A 261 7.60 -4.25 -6.88
C GLN A 261 7.74 -3.33 -5.65
N THR A 262 7.18 -3.76 -4.50
CA THR A 262 7.12 -2.96 -3.28
C THR A 262 7.82 -3.69 -2.14
N VAL A 263 8.75 -2.99 -1.51
CA VAL A 263 9.48 -3.48 -0.32
C VAL A 263 8.81 -2.92 0.93
N LEU A 264 8.29 -3.81 1.80
CA LEU A 264 7.64 -3.43 3.06
C LEU A 264 8.48 -3.80 4.29
N SER A 265 9.52 -4.60 4.13
CA SER A 265 10.40 -5.01 5.23
C SER A 265 11.22 -3.82 5.73
N LYS A 266 11.08 -3.47 7.01
CA LYS A 266 11.83 -2.39 7.68
C LYS A 266 13.35 -2.55 7.51
N ARG A 267 13.87 -3.78 7.59
CA ARG A 267 15.29 -4.07 7.38
C ARG A 267 15.78 -3.63 6.00
N TYR A 268 15.01 -3.91 4.96
CA TYR A 268 15.38 -3.54 3.60
C TYR A 268 15.16 -2.05 3.31
N LEU A 269 14.10 -1.45 3.85
CA LEU A 269 13.92 0.01 3.75
C LEU A 269 15.08 0.75 4.42
N LYS A 270 15.51 0.31 5.61
CA LYS A 270 16.69 0.84 6.30
C LYS A 270 17.95 0.67 5.45
N TRP A 271 18.16 -0.48 4.84
CA TRP A 271 19.29 -0.74 3.94
C TRP A 271 19.32 0.26 2.76
N PHE A 272 18.18 0.57 2.13
CA PHE A 272 18.14 1.58 1.06
C PHE A 272 18.59 2.96 1.53
N VAL A 273 18.19 3.37 2.74
CA VAL A 273 18.60 4.65 3.34
C VAL A 273 20.09 4.64 3.67
N GLU A 274 20.58 3.62 4.36
CA GLU A 274 21.98 3.51 4.80
C GLU A 274 22.98 3.38 3.66
N THR A 275 22.55 2.80 2.54
CA THR A 275 23.39 2.69 1.33
C THR A 275 23.28 3.91 0.39
N GLY A 276 22.54 4.96 0.79
CA GLY A 276 22.37 6.20 0.00
C GLY A 276 21.66 6.03 -1.33
N ARG A 277 20.88 4.94 -1.51
CA ARG A 277 20.12 4.67 -2.73
C ARG A 277 18.82 5.46 -2.83
N VAL A 278 18.37 6.01 -1.71
CA VAL A 278 17.23 6.91 -1.56
C VAL A 278 17.62 8.10 -0.71
N ASP A 279 16.89 9.21 -0.86
CA ASP A 279 17.21 10.48 -0.19
C ASP A 279 16.84 10.46 1.31
N GLY A 280 15.97 9.55 1.75
CA GLY A 280 15.52 9.42 3.13
C GLY A 280 14.26 8.56 3.26
N TRP A 281 13.66 8.54 4.44
CA TRP A 281 12.44 7.77 4.71
C TRP A 281 11.18 8.33 4.03
N ASP A 282 11.22 9.58 3.62
CA ASP A 282 10.19 10.29 2.86
C ASP A 282 10.43 10.27 1.34
N ASP A 283 11.39 9.49 0.87
CA ASP A 283 11.66 9.37 -0.58
C ASP A 283 10.39 8.92 -1.34
N PRO A 284 10.02 9.59 -2.43
CA PRO A 284 8.82 9.27 -3.21
C PRO A 284 8.78 7.84 -3.80
N ARG A 285 9.88 7.11 -3.77
CA ARG A 285 9.95 5.69 -4.17
C ARG A 285 9.62 4.73 -3.04
N PHE A 286 9.59 5.22 -1.79
CA PHE A 286 9.25 4.42 -0.64
C PHE A 286 7.73 4.24 -0.50
N PRO A 287 7.28 3.06 -0.03
CA PRO A 287 5.89 2.82 0.29
C PRO A 287 5.47 3.39 1.66
N THR A 288 6.34 4.19 2.32
CA THR A 288 6.01 4.88 3.55
C THR A 288 4.91 5.91 3.32
N VAL A 289 4.11 6.22 4.34
CA VAL A 289 3.06 7.25 4.23
C VAL A 289 3.66 8.58 3.77
N GLN A 290 4.81 8.96 4.32
CA GLN A 290 5.51 10.18 3.93
C GLN A 290 5.91 10.16 2.46
N GLY A 291 6.49 9.05 1.98
CA GLY A 291 6.93 8.90 0.59
C GLY A 291 5.77 8.93 -0.40
N ILE A 292 4.68 8.21 -0.14
CA ILE A 292 3.52 8.17 -1.04
C ILE A 292 2.77 9.51 -1.11
N ILE A 293 2.67 10.24 0.00
CA ILE A 293 2.08 11.59 0.02
C ILE A 293 2.99 12.58 -0.70
N ARG A 294 4.32 12.52 -0.46
CA ARG A 294 5.30 13.35 -1.18
C ARG A 294 5.33 13.05 -2.69
N ARG A 295 4.95 11.85 -3.10
CA ARG A 295 4.74 11.48 -4.50
C ARG A 295 3.41 12.01 -5.08
N GLY A 296 2.54 12.58 -4.26
CA GLY A 296 1.28 13.21 -4.67
C GLY A 296 0.04 12.32 -4.57
N LEU A 297 0.11 11.21 -3.84
CA LEU A 297 -1.10 10.47 -3.49
C LEU A 297 -1.90 11.25 -2.44
N LEU A 298 -3.21 11.34 -2.66
CA LEU A 298 -4.15 12.00 -1.77
C LEU A 298 -4.75 11.01 -0.76
N PRO A 299 -4.99 11.44 0.49
CA PRO A 299 -5.63 10.61 1.51
C PRO A 299 -6.99 10.05 1.06
N GLU A 300 -7.79 10.86 0.34
CA GLU A 300 -9.10 10.48 -0.16
C GLU A 300 -9.01 9.33 -1.20
N ALA A 301 -7.99 9.36 -2.05
CA ALA A 301 -7.75 8.30 -3.02
C ALA A 301 -7.32 6.99 -2.34
N LEU A 302 -6.49 7.07 -1.31
CA LEU A 302 -6.11 5.93 -0.48
C LEU A 302 -7.31 5.37 0.27
N LYS A 303 -8.17 6.24 0.82
CA LYS A 303 -9.41 5.86 1.47
C LYS A 303 -10.30 5.07 0.51
N ASP A 304 -10.66 5.65 -0.64
CA ASP A 304 -11.52 4.99 -1.62
C ASP A 304 -10.94 3.65 -2.06
N PHE A 305 -9.63 3.60 -2.32
CA PHE A 305 -8.95 2.36 -2.68
C PHE A 305 -9.04 1.29 -1.57
N CYS A 306 -8.81 1.67 -0.31
CA CYS A 306 -8.89 0.74 0.82
C CYS A 306 -10.32 0.25 1.04
N LEU A 307 -11.31 1.14 0.89
CA LEU A 307 -12.73 0.81 1.05
C LEU A 307 -13.23 -0.08 -0.10
N GLU A 308 -12.83 0.17 -1.35
CA GLU A 308 -13.15 -0.71 -2.48
C GLU A 308 -12.59 -2.13 -2.30
N GLN A 309 -11.43 -2.28 -1.65
CA GLN A 309 -10.89 -3.59 -1.29
C GLN A 309 -11.70 -4.25 -0.16
N GLY A 310 -12.36 -3.45 0.65
CA GLY A 310 -13.15 -3.89 1.78
C GLY A 310 -12.35 -4.74 2.77
N ALA A 311 -13.08 -5.47 3.58
CA ALA A 311 -12.52 -6.38 4.57
C ALA A 311 -12.38 -7.83 4.03
N SER A 312 -12.14 -7.98 2.74
CA SER A 312 -11.90 -9.29 2.12
C SER A 312 -10.68 -9.98 2.74
N LYS A 313 -10.81 -11.28 3.03
CA LYS A 313 -9.71 -12.14 3.49
C LYS A 313 -8.81 -12.62 2.34
N LYS A 314 -9.20 -12.42 1.08
CA LYS A 314 -8.45 -12.89 -0.08
C LYS A 314 -7.21 -12.02 -0.32
N THR A 315 -6.04 -12.60 -0.16
CA THR A 315 -4.77 -11.94 -0.47
C THR A 315 -4.59 -11.83 -1.98
N ASN A 316 -4.50 -10.60 -2.50
CA ASN A 316 -4.21 -10.31 -3.89
C ASN A 316 -2.93 -9.48 -3.98
N LEU A 317 -2.10 -9.78 -4.97
CA LEU A 317 -0.98 -8.92 -5.35
C LEU A 317 -1.51 -7.91 -6.38
N MET A 318 -1.45 -6.62 -6.06
CA MET A 318 -2.07 -5.54 -6.82
C MET A 318 -1.03 -4.62 -7.46
N GLU A 319 -1.43 -3.98 -8.54
CA GLU A 319 -0.62 -2.95 -9.19
C GLU A 319 -0.92 -1.56 -8.62
N TRP A 320 0.09 -0.69 -8.60
CA TRP A 320 -0.02 0.71 -8.19
C TRP A 320 -0.96 1.52 -9.09
N ASP A 321 -1.09 1.11 -10.36
CA ASP A 321 -1.91 1.82 -11.35
C ASP A 321 -3.36 2.02 -10.92
N LYS A 322 -3.94 1.06 -10.18
CA LYS A 322 -5.29 1.20 -9.63
C LYS A 322 -5.40 2.39 -8.67
N ILE A 323 -4.44 2.52 -7.76
CA ILE A 323 -4.42 3.61 -6.77
C ILE A 323 -4.25 4.95 -7.50
N TYR A 324 -3.32 5.01 -8.46
CA TYR A 324 -3.09 6.23 -9.23
C TYR A 324 -4.27 6.60 -10.14
N ALA A 325 -5.01 5.64 -10.67
CA ALA A 325 -6.23 5.91 -11.43
C ALA A 325 -7.33 6.55 -10.57
N ILE A 326 -7.49 6.10 -9.32
CA ILE A 326 -8.40 6.73 -8.35
C ILE A 326 -7.88 8.13 -8.00
N ASN A 327 -6.59 8.25 -7.68
CA ASN A 327 -5.95 9.51 -7.30
C ASN A 327 -6.13 10.60 -8.36
N ARG A 328 -6.01 10.23 -9.63
CA ARG A 328 -6.23 11.14 -10.75
C ARG A 328 -7.63 11.76 -10.76
N ASN A 329 -8.67 11.02 -10.36
CA ASN A 329 -10.03 11.54 -10.33
C ASN A 329 -10.18 12.69 -9.31
N TYR A 330 -9.38 12.67 -8.26
CA TYR A 330 -9.32 13.73 -7.25
C TYR A 330 -8.43 14.90 -7.69
N ILE A 331 -7.31 14.61 -8.37
CA ILE A 331 -6.33 15.63 -8.77
C ILE A 331 -6.83 16.42 -9.99
N ASP A 332 -7.39 15.77 -11.02
CA ASP A 332 -7.75 16.44 -12.27
C ASP A 332 -8.62 17.69 -12.06
N PRO A 333 -9.67 17.69 -11.23
CA PRO A 333 -10.52 18.86 -11.03
C PRO A 333 -9.83 20.06 -10.37
N ILE A 334 -8.77 19.83 -9.59
CA ILE A 334 -8.11 20.88 -8.77
C ILE A 334 -6.77 21.32 -9.34
N ALA A 335 -6.21 20.57 -10.30
CA ALA A 335 -4.89 20.85 -10.85
C ALA A 335 -4.90 22.05 -11.80
N LYS A 336 -4.23 23.12 -11.42
CA LYS A 336 -3.92 24.22 -12.32
C LYS A 336 -3.02 23.73 -13.46
N ARG A 337 -3.28 24.20 -14.69
CA ARG A 337 -2.60 23.71 -15.89
C ARG A 337 -1.58 24.69 -16.41
N TYR A 338 -0.40 24.15 -16.73
CA TYR A 338 0.75 24.89 -17.21
C TYR A 338 1.33 24.27 -18.47
N PHE A 339 1.91 25.10 -19.33
CA PHE A 339 2.74 24.65 -20.44
C PHE A 339 4.17 24.48 -19.99
N ALA A 340 4.77 23.37 -20.39
CA ALA A 340 6.19 23.10 -20.16
C ALA A 340 6.80 22.37 -21.35
N VAL A 341 8.02 22.73 -21.69
CA VAL A 341 8.81 22.19 -22.81
C VAL A 341 10.16 21.74 -22.28
N SER A 342 10.65 20.54 -22.66
CA SER A 342 11.98 20.05 -22.28
C SER A 342 13.06 21.01 -22.75
N VAL A 343 14.02 21.30 -21.87
CA VAL A 343 15.19 22.11 -22.28
C VAL A 343 16.05 21.34 -23.28
N ASP A 344 16.25 20.04 -23.01
CA ASP A 344 16.97 19.16 -23.92
C ASP A 344 16.14 18.90 -25.19
N GLY A 345 16.67 19.30 -26.32
CA GLY A 345 16.03 19.14 -27.63
C GLY A 345 14.90 20.16 -27.93
N ALA A 346 14.71 21.21 -27.12
CA ALA A 346 13.78 22.27 -27.46
C ALA A 346 14.10 22.87 -28.86
N VAL A 347 13.04 23.11 -29.63
CA VAL A 347 13.13 23.72 -30.95
C VAL A 347 12.54 25.11 -30.92
N ASN A 348 13.26 26.09 -31.48
CA ASN A 348 12.74 27.45 -31.58
C ASN A 348 11.61 27.55 -32.63
N LEU A 349 10.59 28.31 -32.32
CA LEU A 349 9.47 28.61 -33.22
C LEU A 349 9.27 30.14 -33.23
N TYR A 350 9.35 30.76 -34.41
CA TYR A 350 9.23 32.20 -34.60
C TYR A 350 7.93 32.49 -35.33
N ILE A 351 7.21 33.52 -34.85
CA ILE A 351 5.94 33.98 -35.42
C ILE A 351 6.28 35.24 -36.23
N ASP A 352 6.40 35.12 -37.54
CA ASP A 352 6.96 36.17 -38.40
C ASP A 352 6.02 37.37 -38.61
N ASN A 353 4.71 37.18 -38.46
CA ASN A 353 3.72 38.24 -38.56
C ASN A 353 3.28 38.83 -37.21
N MET A 354 4.06 38.66 -36.15
CA MET A 354 3.82 39.26 -34.84
C MET A 354 5.00 40.21 -34.48
N GLU A 355 4.65 41.39 -33.99
CA GLU A 355 5.60 42.39 -33.50
C GLU A 355 6.41 41.84 -32.30
N ASP A 356 7.63 42.40 -32.08
CA ASP A 356 8.43 42.11 -30.89
C ASP A 356 7.84 42.79 -29.64
N LYS A 357 6.61 42.38 -29.30
CA LYS A 357 5.82 42.87 -28.18
C LYS A 357 5.21 41.72 -27.41
N VAL A 358 5.18 41.85 -26.08
CA VAL A 358 4.52 40.86 -25.21
C VAL A 358 3.04 41.18 -25.18
N GLU A 359 2.23 40.19 -25.51
CA GLU A 359 0.77 40.25 -25.32
C GLU A 359 0.39 39.52 -24.04
N GLU A 360 -0.51 40.08 -23.27
CA GLU A 360 -1.07 39.48 -22.06
C GLU A 360 -2.52 39.12 -22.30
N VAL A 361 -2.86 37.84 -22.17
CA VAL A 361 -4.21 37.33 -22.42
C VAL A 361 -4.69 36.54 -21.21
N GLU A 362 -5.87 36.85 -20.73
CA GLU A 362 -6.52 36.13 -19.64
C GLU A 362 -7.08 34.80 -20.14
N VAL A 363 -6.66 33.69 -19.51
CA VAL A 363 -7.11 32.33 -19.85
C VAL A 363 -7.47 31.58 -18.58
N ASP A 364 -8.41 30.64 -18.67
CA ASP A 364 -8.76 29.80 -17.52
C ASP A 364 -7.59 28.91 -17.08
N TRP A 365 -7.39 28.76 -15.77
CA TRP A 365 -6.45 27.77 -15.23
C TRP A 365 -6.75 26.35 -15.71
N HIS A 366 -8.04 26.03 -15.86
CA HIS A 366 -8.50 24.70 -16.23
C HIS A 366 -9.71 24.80 -17.17
N ALA A 367 -9.57 24.29 -18.40
CA ALA A 367 -10.61 24.42 -19.45
C ALA A 367 -11.98 23.82 -19.08
N LYS A 368 -12.05 22.89 -18.13
CA LYS A 368 -13.30 22.22 -17.68
C LYS A 368 -13.73 22.64 -16.27
N ASN A 369 -12.95 23.45 -15.58
CA ASN A 369 -13.28 23.92 -14.23
C ASN A 369 -12.97 25.39 -14.06
N PRO A 370 -13.88 26.27 -14.49
CA PRO A 370 -13.71 27.73 -14.38
C PRO A 370 -13.62 28.23 -12.93
N SER A 371 -14.06 27.43 -11.94
CA SER A 371 -14.01 27.84 -10.53
C SER A 371 -12.56 27.99 -10.00
N LEU A 372 -11.56 27.43 -10.69
CA LEU A 372 -10.15 27.64 -10.37
C LEU A 372 -9.67 29.05 -10.74
N GLY A 373 -10.50 29.85 -11.41
CA GLY A 373 -10.15 31.19 -11.86
C GLY A 373 -9.29 31.20 -13.11
N LYS A 374 -8.59 32.29 -13.33
CA LYS A 374 -7.85 32.59 -14.55
C LYS A 374 -6.40 32.94 -14.26
N LYS A 375 -5.55 32.80 -15.28
CA LYS A 375 -4.17 33.24 -15.29
C LYS A 375 -3.92 34.17 -16.45
N ILE A 376 -2.90 35.00 -16.36
CA ILE A 376 -2.39 35.78 -17.47
C ILE A 376 -1.42 34.92 -18.27
N GLN A 377 -1.79 34.53 -19.47
CA GLN A 377 -0.92 33.88 -20.44
C GLN A 377 -0.14 34.94 -21.22
N LYS A 378 1.18 34.88 -21.14
CA LYS A 378 2.06 35.78 -21.87
C LYS A 378 2.41 35.20 -23.22
N ARG A 379 2.17 35.96 -24.31
CA ARG A 379 2.44 35.57 -25.69
C ARG A 379 3.54 36.43 -26.25
N TYR A 380 4.40 35.81 -27.03
CA TYR A 380 5.57 36.46 -27.60
C TYR A 380 5.87 35.84 -28.96
N ASN A 381 6.54 36.58 -29.86
CA ASN A 381 6.85 36.11 -31.22
C ASN A 381 7.97 35.04 -31.29
N LYS A 382 8.70 34.78 -30.20
CA LYS A 382 9.69 33.73 -30.11
C LYS A 382 9.28 32.72 -29.05
N LEU A 383 9.14 31.47 -29.44
CA LEU A 383 8.65 30.37 -28.61
C LEU A 383 9.66 29.22 -28.65
N VAL A 384 9.52 28.29 -27.71
CA VAL A 384 10.08 26.94 -27.83
C VAL A 384 8.96 25.91 -27.80
N ILE A 385 9.19 24.83 -28.53
CA ILE A 385 8.29 23.68 -28.62
C ILE A 385 9.08 22.38 -28.42
N GLU A 386 8.37 21.28 -28.15
CA GLU A 386 8.99 19.96 -28.04
C GLU A 386 9.56 19.49 -29.38
N LYS A 387 10.72 18.81 -29.33
CA LYS A 387 11.36 18.19 -30.48
C LYS A 387 10.44 17.24 -31.23
N GLU A 388 9.66 16.45 -30.47
CA GLU A 388 8.71 15.49 -31.01
C GLU A 388 7.64 16.19 -31.86
N ASP A 389 7.13 17.33 -31.40
CA ASP A 389 6.16 18.13 -32.13
C ASP A 389 6.80 18.76 -33.38
N ALA A 390 8.00 19.32 -33.22
CA ALA A 390 8.74 19.92 -34.33
C ALA A 390 8.98 18.93 -35.49
N ASN A 391 9.31 17.68 -35.15
CA ASN A 391 9.57 16.63 -36.15
C ASN A 391 8.32 16.19 -36.94
N LEU A 392 7.12 16.51 -36.44
CA LEU A 392 5.86 16.23 -37.15
C LEU A 392 5.47 17.32 -38.14
N LEU A 393 6.10 18.50 -38.07
CA LEU A 393 5.74 19.66 -38.89
C LEU A 393 6.44 19.64 -40.25
N LYS A 394 5.74 20.16 -41.24
CA LYS A 394 6.23 20.32 -42.62
C LYS A 394 5.90 21.73 -43.13
N GLU A 395 6.71 22.27 -44.02
CA GLU A 395 6.43 23.53 -44.67
C GLU A 395 5.08 23.49 -45.39
N GLY A 396 4.31 24.58 -45.30
CA GLY A 396 2.97 24.70 -45.79
C GLY A 396 1.89 24.03 -44.89
N GLN A 397 2.26 23.32 -43.85
CA GLN A 397 1.33 22.60 -42.98
C GLN A 397 0.67 23.55 -41.98
N LYS A 398 -0.63 23.35 -41.73
CA LYS A 398 -1.34 24.01 -40.62
C LYS A 398 -1.02 23.36 -39.28
N LEU A 399 -0.76 24.18 -38.26
CA LEU A 399 -0.64 23.78 -36.86
C LEU A 399 -1.53 24.68 -35.99
N THR A 400 -1.86 24.22 -34.78
CA THR A 400 -2.54 25.02 -33.77
C THR A 400 -1.58 25.24 -32.59
N LEU A 401 -1.20 26.48 -32.33
CA LEU A 401 -0.61 26.86 -31.06
C LEU A 401 -1.71 26.81 -30.01
N TYR A 402 -1.61 25.80 -29.10
CA TYR A 402 -2.68 25.50 -28.15
C TYR A 402 -3.05 26.73 -27.30
N ARG A 403 -4.33 27.01 -27.20
CA ARG A 403 -4.92 28.22 -26.56
C ARG A 403 -4.53 29.55 -27.18
N TRP A 404 -3.98 29.53 -28.39
CA TRP A 404 -3.68 30.78 -29.12
C TRP A 404 -4.45 30.85 -30.44
N GLY A 405 -4.18 29.92 -31.34
CA GLY A 405 -4.83 29.92 -32.64
C GLY A 405 -4.12 29.08 -33.69
N ASN A 406 -4.67 29.07 -34.88
CA ASN A 406 -4.06 28.40 -36.02
C ASN A 406 -2.91 29.20 -36.61
N SER A 407 -1.96 28.49 -37.18
CA SER A 407 -0.79 29.02 -37.87
C SER A 407 -0.44 28.14 -39.05
N ILE A 408 0.32 28.69 -40.00
CA ILE A 408 0.89 27.96 -41.13
C ILE A 408 2.41 27.96 -40.98
N VAL A 409 3.04 26.81 -41.19
CA VAL A 409 4.50 26.68 -41.23
C VAL A 409 5.00 27.27 -42.53
N GLU A 410 5.78 28.35 -42.50
CA GLU A 410 6.31 29.00 -43.69
C GLU A 410 7.68 28.41 -44.07
N LYS A 411 8.56 28.19 -43.09
CA LYS A 411 9.92 27.70 -43.33
C LYS A 411 10.41 26.84 -42.16
N ILE A 412 11.23 25.84 -42.45
CA ILE A 412 11.92 25.01 -41.46
C ILE A 412 13.43 25.07 -41.70
N GLU A 413 14.15 25.67 -40.76
CA GLU A 413 15.63 25.74 -40.81
C GLU A 413 16.22 24.52 -40.10
N LYS A 414 17.14 23.84 -40.78
CA LYS A 414 17.80 22.63 -40.29
C LYS A 414 19.32 22.81 -40.32
N GLU A 415 19.95 22.17 -39.34
CA GLU A 415 21.38 21.95 -39.31
C GLU A 415 21.64 20.43 -39.41
N GLY A 416 21.99 19.95 -40.61
CA GLY A 416 21.95 18.53 -40.95
C GLY A 416 20.53 17.97 -40.84
N ASP A 417 20.33 16.93 -40.06
CA ASP A 417 19.00 16.33 -39.79
C ASP A 417 18.24 16.97 -38.63
N LYS A 418 18.88 17.88 -37.90
CA LYS A 418 18.27 18.53 -36.72
C LYS A 418 17.54 19.80 -37.15
N ILE A 419 16.27 19.90 -36.75
CA ILE A 419 15.48 21.13 -36.87
C ILE A 419 15.99 22.11 -35.81
N ASN A 420 16.32 23.31 -36.24
CA ASN A 420 16.83 24.39 -35.40
C ASN A 420 15.79 25.48 -35.15
N ILE A 421 15.15 25.95 -36.22
CA ILE A 421 14.14 27.03 -36.17
C ILE A 421 12.97 26.66 -37.08
N ILE A 422 11.76 26.94 -36.62
CA ILE A 422 10.52 26.84 -37.41
C ILE A 422 9.90 28.23 -37.47
N HIS A 423 9.64 28.72 -38.68
CA HIS A 423 8.98 29.97 -38.96
C HIS A 423 7.51 29.72 -39.24
N VAL A 424 6.62 30.43 -38.55
CA VAL A 424 5.14 30.29 -38.72
C VAL A 424 4.49 31.65 -38.86
N LYS A 425 3.36 31.65 -39.57
CA LYS A 425 2.47 32.78 -39.68
C LYS A 425 1.15 32.50 -38.99
N LEU A 426 0.77 33.31 -38.00
CA LEU A 426 -0.53 33.22 -37.34
C LEU A 426 -1.65 33.51 -38.33
N THR A 427 -2.70 32.73 -38.27
CA THR A 427 -3.94 32.88 -39.05
C THR A 427 -5.15 32.98 -38.10
N PRO A 428 -5.33 34.09 -37.38
CA PRO A 428 -6.33 34.23 -36.31
C PRO A 428 -7.78 34.12 -36.81
N GLU A 429 -8.04 34.35 -38.09
CA GLU A 429 -9.31 34.16 -38.75
C GLU A 429 -9.68 32.68 -38.98
N ASP A 430 -8.65 31.78 -39.11
CA ASP A 430 -8.88 30.35 -39.30
C ASP A 430 -9.28 29.69 -37.98
N LYS A 431 -10.53 29.22 -37.89
CA LYS A 431 -11.09 28.55 -36.72
C LYS A 431 -11.28 27.05 -36.93
N ASP A 432 -10.73 26.47 -38.01
CA ASP A 432 -10.75 25.02 -38.21
C ASP A 432 -9.60 24.34 -37.48
N PHE A 433 -9.88 23.83 -36.29
CA PHE A 433 -8.91 23.11 -35.44
C PHE A 433 -8.92 21.57 -35.66
N LYS A 434 -9.73 21.04 -36.59
CA LYS A 434 -10.01 19.61 -36.67
C LYS A 434 -8.90 18.79 -37.32
N LYS A 435 -8.08 19.38 -38.14
CA LYS A 435 -7.02 18.70 -38.93
C LYS A 435 -5.65 19.36 -38.77
N THR A 436 -5.39 19.90 -37.60
CA THR A 436 -4.15 20.59 -37.31
C THR A 436 -3.30 19.81 -36.33
N THR A 437 -1.98 19.93 -36.39
CA THR A 437 -1.09 19.46 -35.33
C THR A 437 -1.15 20.45 -34.18
N VAL A 438 -1.62 20.00 -33.00
CA VAL A 438 -1.68 20.84 -31.80
C VAL A 438 -0.33 20.84 -31.12
N VAL A 439 0.24 22.02 -30.92
CA VAL A 439 1.57 22.23 -30.34
C VAL A 439 1.46 23.05 -29.06
N HIS A 440 2.12 22.58 -28.00
CA HIS A 440 2.30 23.34 -26.76
C HIS A 440 3.62 24.11 -26.84
N TRP A 441 3.66 25.27 -26.21
CA TRP A 441 4.73 26.22 -26.37
C TRP A 441 5.04 26.99 -25.09
N VAL A 442 6.24 27.53 -24.99
CA VAL A 442 6.66 28.45 -23.92
C VAL A 442 7.33 29.66 -24.57
N PRO A 443 7.00 30.92 -24.18
CA PRO A 443 7.61 32.12 -24.75
C PRO A 443 9.06 32.25 -24.29
N MET A 444 9.96 32.55 -25.22
CA MET A 444 11.40 32.65 -25.00
C MET A 444 11.88 34.11 -24.97
N LYS A 445 11.46 34.79 -23.92
CA LYS A 445 11.99 36.11 -23.53
C LYS A 445 12.23 36.10 -22.04
N GLU A 446 13.32 36.68 -21.59
CA GLU A 446 13.63 36.83 -20.17
C GLU A 446 12.46 37.42 -19.40
N GLY A 447 12.11 36.85 -18.24
CA GLY A 447 10.96 37.23 -17.43
C GLY A 447 9.63 36.63 -17.88
N LEU A 448 9.53 35.89 -19.00
CA LEU A 448 8.31 35.24 -19.47
C LEU A 448 8.24 33.73 -19.17
N TYR A 449 9.33 33.14 -18.80
CA TYR A 449 9.42 31.72 -18.42
C TYR A 449 10.25 31.54 -17.14
N SER A 450 10.10 30.38 -16.55
CA SER A 450 10.98 29.87 -15.47
C SER A 450 11.55 28.51 -15.89
N LYS A 451 12.59 28.05 -15.20
CA LYS A 451 13.08 26.68 -15.34
C LYS A 451 12.66 25.85 -14.14
N ALA A 452 12.36 24.60 -14.37
CA ALA A 452 12.01 23.65 -13.32
C ALA A 452 12.59 22.27 -13.61
N VAL A 453 12.69 21.44 -12.58
CA VAL A 453 13.11 20.04 -12.69
C VAL A 453 11.90 19.15 -12.43
N ILE A 454 11.59 18.25 -13.35
CA ILE A 454 10.61 17.19 -13.16
C ILE A 454 11.37 15.92 -12.78
N ARG A 455 11.00 15.33 -11.64
CA ARG A 455 11.51 14.05 -11.15
C ARG A 455 10.49 12.95 -11.39
N GLU A 456 10.88 11.95 -12.13
CA GLU A 456 10.11 10.73 -12.33
C GLU A 456 10.75 9.57 -11.57
N TYR A 457 9.93 8.71 -11.00
CA TYR A 457 10.39 7.62 -10.13
C TYR A 457 9.90 6.27 -10.64
N GLY A 458 10.85 5.35 -10.83
CA GLY A 458 10.59 3.93 -11.05
C GLY A 458 10.50 3.15 -9.73
N HIS A 459 10.33 1.84 -9.83
CA HIS A 459 10.35 0.94 -8.68
C HIS A 459 11.78 0.71 -8.19
N LEU A 460 11.95 0.49 -6.89
CA LEU A 460 13.24 0.23 -6.26
C LEU A 460 13.76 -1.18 -6.50
N ILE A 461 12.89 -2.13 -6.85
CA ILE A 461 13.25 -3.51 -7.15
C ILE A 461 12.72 -3.93 -8.51
N THR A 462 13.41 -4.87 -9.15
CA THR A 462 13.11 -5.37 -10.49
C THR A 462 12.09 -6.51 -10.49
N VAL A 463 11.96 -7.25 -9.37
CA VAL A 463 11.06 -8.40 -9.25
C VAL A 463 9.67 -7.97 -8.79
N LYS A 464 8.62 -8.68 -9.23
CA LYS A 464 7.23 -8.37 -8.84
C LYS A 464 7.00 -8.55 -7.34
N LYS A 465 7.61 -9.58 -6.74
CA LYS A 465 7.55 -9.87 -5.30
C LYS A 465 8.90 -10.38 -4.85
N MET A 466 9.38 -9.88 -3.72
CA MET A 466 10.56 -10.42 -3.08
C MET A 466 10.19 -11.70 -2.33
N GLU A 467 11.00 -12.74 -2.51
CA GLU A 467 10.89 -14.01 -1.81
C GLU A 467 11.99 -14.16 -0.76
N ASP A 468 11.80 -15.06 0.22
CA ASP A 468 12.69 -15.19 1.40
C ASP A 468 14.13 -15.59 1.06
N ASN A 469 14.32 -16.26 -0.09
CA ASN A 469 15.64 -16.71 -0.57
C ASN A 469 16.38 -15.65 -1.40
N MET A 470 15.77 -14.51 -1.69
CA MET A 470 16.37 -13.44 -2.51
C MET A 470 17.17 -12.47 -1.65
N LYS A 471 18.34 -12.07 -2.16
CA LYS A 471 19.12 -10.96 -1.58
C LYS A 471 18.68 -9.66 -2.22
N ILE A 472 18.59 -8.60 -1.43
CA ILE A 472 18.15 -7.29 -1.91
C ILE A 472 19.11 -6.72 -2.96
N GLU A 473 20.39 -6.99 -2.82
CA GLU A 473 21.46 -6.54 -3.70
C GLU A 473 21.31 -7.04 -5.14
N ASP A 474 20.73 -8.25 -5.29
CA ASP A 474 20.55 -8.91 -6.60
C ASP A 474 19.34 -8.39 -7.38
N ILE A 475 18.38 -7.79 -6.66
CA ILE A 475 17.09 -7.37 -7.23
C ILE A 475 16.89 -5.85 -7.22
N VAL A 476 17.85 -5.09 -6.70
CA VAL A 476 17.76 -3.62 -6.64
C VAL A 476 17.78 -3.00 -8.04
N ASN A 477 16.90 -2.01 -8.25
CA ASN A 477 16.89 -1.20 -9.44
C ASN A 477 17.75 0.06 -9.23
N ASN A 478 18.94 0.06 -9.80
CA ASN A 478 19.88 1.19 -9.68
C ASN A 478 19.45 2.42 -10.50
N ASN A 479 18.52 2.28 -11.44
CA ASN A 479 18.02 3.35 -12.29
C ASN A 479 16.53 3.59 -12.04
N SER A 480 16.22 4.23 -10.92
CA SER A 480 14.86 4.43 -10.45
C SER A 480 14.47 5.90 -10.20
N LYS A 481 15.36 6.86 -10.53
CA LYS A 481 15.12 8.30 -10.43
C LYS A 481 15.61 8.96 -11.71
N PHE A 482 14.74 9.71 -12.37
CA PHE A 482 15.02 10.41 -13.62
C PHE A 482 14.67 11.87 -13.45
N GLU A 483 15.50 12.75 -14.01
CA GLU A 483 15.29 14.18 -13.94
C GLU A 483 15.25 14.79 -15.34
N THR A 484 14.31 15.69 -15.58
CA THR A 484 14.19 16.48 -16.80
C THR A 484 14.08 17.94 -16.45
N VAL A 485 14.94 18.75 -17.01
CA VAL A 485 14.83 20.20 -16.93
C VAL A 485 13.86 20.70 -17.99
N VAL A 486 12.92 21.56 -17.59
CA VAL A 486 11.92 22.13 -18.50
C VAL A 486 11.90 23.65 -18.43
N TYR A 487 11.61 24.29 -19.56
CA TYR A 487 11.06 25.63 -19.61
C TYR A 487 9.59 25.55 -19.27
N ILE A 488 9.10 26.45 -18.43
CA ILE A 488 7.71 26.50 -17.99
C ILE A 488 7.23 27.94 -17.94
N GLU A 489 5.96 28.18 -18.25
CA GLU A 489 5.39 29.53 -18.23
C GLU A 489 5.54 30.19 -16.84
N LYS A 490 5.83 31.50 -16.83
CA LYS A 490 6.17 32.27 -15.64
C LYS A 490 5.12 32.23 -14.54
N ALA A 491 3.87 32.00 -14.87
CA ALA A 491 2.78 31.85 -13.92
C ALA A 491 3.01 30.77 -12.85
N ILE A 492 3.96 29.84 -13.07
CA ILE A 492 4.33 28.79 -12.12
C ILE A 492 4.98 29.33 -10.84
N ASP A 493 5.57 30.51 -10.88
CA ASP A 493 6.23 31.10 -9.71
C ASP A 493 5.28 31.38 -8.53
N GLN A 494 3.97 31.36 -8.77
CA GLN A 494 2.94 31.46 -7.74
C GLN A 494 2.66 30.13 -7.02
N ALA A 495 3.19 29.02 -7.53
CA ALA A 495 2.94 27.70 -6.97
C ALA A 495 3.68 27.53 -5.63
N GLN A 496 3.05 26.82 -4.70
CA GLN A 496 3.57 26.54 -3.38
C GLN A 496 3.91 25.06 -3.24
N LYS A 497 4.80 24.74 -2.30
CA LYS A 497 5.11 23.35 -1.95
C LYS A 497 3.83 22.59 -1.62
N GLY A 498 3.65 21.44 -2.26
CA GLY A 498 2.48 20.58 -2.09
C GLY A 498 1.35 20.82 -3.09
N ASP A 499 1.42 21.90 -3.91
CA ASP A 499 0.45 22.13 -4.97
C ASP A 499 0.50 21.01 -6.00
N LYS A 500 -0.71 20.56 -6.41
CA LYS A 500 -0.88 19.60 -7.50
C LYS A 500 -1.18 20.36 -8.76
N VAL A 501 -0.35 20.18 -9.77
CA VAL A 501 -0.44 20.87 -11.05
C VAL A 501 -0.50 19.86 -12.19
N GLN A 502 -1.05 20.26 -13.32
CA GLN A 502 -0.93 19.50 -14.57
C GLN A 502 0.03 20.24 -15.52
N LEU A 503 1.09 19.58 -15.91
CA LEU A 503 1.87 19.98 -17.06
C LEU A 503 1.21 19.36 -18.28
N GLU A 504 0.60 20.20 -19.11
CA GLU A 504 -0.24 19.76 -20.23
C GLU A 504 0.54 18.81 -21.15
N ARG A 505 -0.08 17.68 -21.55
CA ARG A 505 0.49 16.54 -22.29
C ARG A 505 1.58 15.73 -21.55
N ARG A 506 2.18 16.27 -20.48
CA ARG A 506 3.19 15.54 -19.67
C ARG A 506 2.53 14.74 -18.55
N GLY A 507 1.58 15.31 -17.84
CA GLY A 507 0.88 14.63 -16.75
C GLY A 507 0.77 15.49 -15.50
N TYR A 508 0.45 14.84 -14.38
CA TYR A 508 0.29 15.53 -13.10
C TYR A 508 1.60 15.53 -12.32
N CYS A 509 1.82 16.61 -11.59
CA CYS A 509 2.98 16.77 -10.73
C CYS A 509 2.56 17.38 -9.39
N ILE A 510 3.34 17.11 -8.35
CA ILE A 510 3.30 17.83 -7.08
C ILE A 510 4.56 18.69 -6.96
N VAL A 511 4.40 19.92 -6.49
CA VAL A 511 5.54 20.80 -6.18
C VAL A 511 6.25 20.26 -4.94
N ASP A 512 7.46 19.76 -5.09
CA ASP A 512 8.29 19.23 -3.99
C ASP A 512 9.06 20.34 -3.28
N SER A 513 9.63 21.28 -4.04
CA SER A 513 10.24 22.50 -3.52
C SER A 513 10.07 23.67 -4.50
N VAL A 514 9.91 24.86 -3.96
CA VAL A 514 9.92 26.11 -4.74
C VAL A 514 11.34 26.51 -5.09
N ALA A 515 11.50 27.38 -6.08
CA ALA A 515 12.80 27.95 -6.44
C ALA A 515 13.35 28.80 -5.29
N GLU A 516 14.65 28.64 -4.97
CA GLU A 516 15.33 29.39 -3.92
C GLU A 516 16.81 29.58 -4.30
N GLY A 517 17.26 30.83 -4.47
CA GLY A 517 18.59 31.13 -4.99
C GLY A 517 18.83 30.45 -6.33
N ASP A 518 19.91 29.68 -6.45
CA ASP A 518 20.25 28.93 -7.65
C ASP A 518 19.49 27.61 -7.82
N LYS A 519 18.67 27.23 -6.83
CA LYS A 519 17.88 25.99 -6.89
C LYS A 519 16.62 26.20 -7.71
N LEU A 520 16.46 25.37 -8.73
CA LEU A 520 15.27 25.36 -9.56
C LEU A 520 14.05 24.81 -8.79
N LEU A 521 12.86 25.25 -9.17
CA LEU A 521 11.59 24.65 -8.79
C LEU A 521 11.62 23.14 -9.12
N GLN A 522 11.18 22.30 -8.18
CA GLN A 522 11.23 20.84 -8.32
C GLN A 522 9.83 20.25 -8.24
N PHE A 523 9.55 19.37 -9.18
CA PHE A 523 8.32 18.59 -9.24
C PHE A 523 8.60 17.11 -9.04
N ASN A 524 7.71 16.43 -8.30
CA ASN A 524 7.59 14.99 -8.37
C ASN A 524 6.42 14.63 -9.30
N PHE A 525 6.69 13.81 -10.31
CA PHE A 525 5.68 13.33 -11.24
C PHE A 525 4.72 12.36 -10.55
N ILE A 526 3.41 12.55 -10.74
CA ILE A 526 2.35 11.71 -10.22
C ILE A 526 1.86 10.80 -11.34
N PRO A 527 2.03 9.46 -11.24
CA PRO A 527 1.46 8.53 -12.21
C PRO A 527 -0.07 8.68 -12.29
N ASP A 528 -0.64 8.45 -13.47
CA ASP A 528 -2.08 8.61 -13.71
C ASP A 528 -2.84 7.29 -13.91
N GLY A 529 -2.16 6.16 -13.71
CA GLY A 529 -2.71 4.82 -13.98
C GLY A 529 -2.95 4.53 -15.46
N LYS A 530 -2.45 5.38 -16.37
CA LYS A 530 -2.52 5.20 -17.82
C LYS A 530 -1.12 5.31 -18.42
N THR A 531 -0.68 4.29 -19.08
CA THR A 531 0.68 4.13 -19.63
C THR A 531 1.05 5.03 -20.82
N LYS A 532 0.27 6.07 -21.13
CA LYS A 532 0.43 6.90 -22.35
C LYS A 532 0.78 8.37 -22.11
N SER A 533 1.31 8.73 -20.93
CA SER A 533 1.91 10.06 -20.74
C SER A 533 3.29 10.10 -21.41
N GLN A 534 3.77 11.29 -21.79
CA GLN A 534 5.16 11.50 -22.21
C GLN A 534 6.13 11.30 -21.02
N SER A 535 6.03 10.14 -20.36
CA SER A 535 6.89 9.75 -19.27
C SER A 535 8.23 9.29 -19.84
N ILE A 536 9.30 9.82 -19.30
CA ILE A 536 10.67 9.41 -19.66
C ILE A 536 10.89 7.93 -19.34
N ILE A 537 10.21 7.42 -18.30
CA ILE A 537 10.27 6.01 -17.90
C ILE A 537 9.76 5.12 -19.03
N SER A 538 8.69 5.51 -19.73
CA SER A 538 8.14 4.73 -20.84
C SER A 538 9.06 4.70 -22.08
N GLY A 539 9.96 5.66 -22.22
CA GLY A 539 10.92 5.73 -23.34
C GLY A 539 12.30 5.13 -23.05
N LYS A 540 12.71 5.06 -21.78
CA LYS A 540 14.06 4.59 -21.36
C LYS A 540 14.09 3.18 -20.78
N VAL A 541 12.96 2.65 -20.33
CA VAL A 541 12.86 1.24 -19.92
C VAL A 541 12.76 0.40 -21.18
N ASP A 542 13.82 -0.33 -21.49
CA ASP A 542 13.86 -1.23 -22.64
C ASP A 542 12.70 -2.23 -22.50
N ALA A 543 11.64 -2.03 -23.29
CA ALA A 543 10.45 -2.88 -23.30
C ALA A 543 10.80 -4.36 -23.54
N LYS A 544 11.99 -4.64 -24.11
CA LYS A 544 12.54 -5.98 -24.28
C LYS A 544 13.04 -6.62 -22.99
N ALA A 545 13.53 -5.84 -22.02
CA ALA A 545 13.98 -6.39 -20.73
C ALA A 545 12.78 -6.76 -19.83
N MET A 546 11.68 -5.99 -19.87
CA MET A 546 10.43 -6.35 -19.19
C MET A 546 9.65 -7.48 -19.89
N SER A 547 9.72 -7.57 -21.22
CA SER A 547 9.00 -8.61 -21.98
C SER A 547 9.63 -9.99 -21.86
N LYS A 548 10.90 -10.12 -21.49
CA LYS A 548 11.52 -11.45 -21.25
C LYS A 548 10.97 -12.11 -19.98
N GLY A 549 10.79 -11.38 -18.90
CA GLY A 549 10.16 -11.91 -17.68
C GLY A 549 8.68 -12.29 -17.86
N ASP A 550 7.92 -11.54 -18.67
CA ASP A 550 6.49 -11.81 -18.90
C ASP A 550 6.23 -12.94 -19.92
N LYS A 551 7.17 -13.24 -20.83
CA LYS A 551 7.01 -14.36 -21.77
C LYS A 551 7.23 -15.70 -21.09
N ASP A 552 8.25 -15.83 -20.26
CA ASP A 552 8.51 -17.08 -19.52
C ASP A 552 7.39 -17.35 -18.50
N ASP A 553 6.94 -16.32 -17.75
CA ASP A 553 5.83 -16.43 -16.79
C ASP A 553 4.48 -16.78 -17.48
N THR A 554 4.28 -16.33 -18.72
CA THR A 554 3.01 -16.58 -19.46
C THR A 554 2.99 -17.97 -20.07
N GLU A 555 4.12 -18.51 -20.52
CA GLU A 555 4.23 -19.87 -21.04
C GLU A 555 4.17 -20.90 -19.91
N GLU A 556 4.85 -20.67 -18.80
CA GLU A 556 4.79 -21.53 -17.62
C GLU A 556 3.37 -21.56 -17.00
N LYS A 557 2.69 -20.42 -16.91
CA LYS A 557 1.28 -20.35 -16.47
C LYS A 557 0.31 -21.00 -17.47
N LYS A 558 0.58 -20.90 -18.77
CA LYS A 558 -0.21 -21.60 -19.78
C LYS A 558 0.01 -23.10 -19.72
N ALA A 559 1.26 -23.55 -19.55
CA ALA A 559 1.61 -24.95 -19.37
C ALA A 559 0.98 -25.53 -18.09
N LYS A 560 1.07 -24.81 -16.97
CA LYS A 560 0.45 -25.21 -15.68
C LYS A 560 -1.08 -25.27 -15.76
N LYS A 561 -1.74 -24.29 -16.38
CA LYS A 561 -3.20 -24.31 -16.64
C LYS A 561 -3.62 -25.42 -17.60
N LYS A 562 -2.77 -25.77 -18.59
CA LYS A 562 -3.03 -26.89 -19.51
C LYS A 562 -2.92 -28.21 -18.77
N ALA A 563 -1.87 -28.41 -17.98
CA ALA A 563 -1.68 -29.59 -17.14
C ALA A 563 -2.81 -29.76 -16.10
N GLU A 564 -3.27 -28.70 -15.44
CA GLU A 564 -4.42 -28.74 -14.52
C GLU A 564 -5.73 -29.08 -15.23
N ARG A 565 -5.94 -28.61 -16.47
CA ARG A 565 -7.12 -28.96 -17.26
C ARG A 565 -7.09 -30.42 -17.70
N GLU A 566 -5.93 -30.92 -18.10
CA GLU A 566 -5.74 -32.33 -18.47
C GLU A 566 -5.92 -33.28 -17.28
N ALA A 567 -5.36 -32.93 -16.12
CA ALA A 567 -5.56 -33.66 -14.86
C ALA A 567 -7.03 -33.66 -14.39
N LYS A 568 -7.78 -32.55 -14.59
CA LYS A 568 -9.22 -32.51 -14.32
C LYS A 568 -10.04 -33.35 -15.29
N LYS A 569 -9.66 -33.38 -16.55
CA LYS A 569 -10.33 -34.26 -17.55
C LYS A 569 -10.09 -35.72 -17.23
N ALA A 570 -8.85 -36.13 -16.95
CA ALA A 570 -8.51 -37.50 -16.56
C ALA A 570 -9.27 -37.98 -15.33
N LYS A 571 -9.40 -37.10 -14.28
CA LYS A 571 -10.22 -37.42 -13.10
C LYS A 571 -11.72 -37.50 -13.38
N GLN A 572 -12.23 -36.78 -14.37
CA GLN A 572 -13.63 -36.89 -14.78
C GLN A 572 -13.90 -38.15 -15.59
N GLU A 573 -12.97 -38.56 -16.44
CA GLU A 573 -13.05 -39.82 -17.18
C GLU A 573 -12.93 -41.05 -16.28
N GLU A 574 -12.04 -41.00 -15.28
CA GLU A 574 -11.93 -42.06 -14.27
C GLU A 574 -13.22 -42.21 -13.44
N LYS A 575 -13.83 -41.05 -13.07
CA LYS A 575 -15.14 -41.08 -12.38
C LYS A 575 -16.29 -41.58 -13.27
N LYS A 576 -16.24 -41.33 -14.57
CA LYS A 576 -17.23 -41.89 -15.51
C LYS A 576 -17.05 -43.39 -15.63
N LYS A 577 -15.83 -43.89 -15.83
CA LYS A 577 -15.55 -45.34 -15.90
C LYS A 577 -15.97 -46.09 -14.64
N LYS A 578 -15.69 -45.53 -13.43
CA LYS A 578 -16.14 -46.12 -12.17
C LYS A 578 -17.67 -46.15 -12.03
N LYS A 579 -18.38 -45.13 -12.54
CA LYS A 579 -19.85 -45.13 -12.55
C LYS A 579 -20.45 -46.11 -13.54
N GLU A 580 -19.80 -46.34 -14.67
CA GLU A 580 -20.22 -47.34 -15.68
C GLU A 580 -19.96 -48.75 -15.17
N GLU A 581 -18.84 -49.01 -14.51
CA GLU A 581 -18.56 -50.29 -13.85
C GLU A 581 -19.53 -50.61 -12.69
N GLU A 582 -19.90 -49.58 -11.91
CA GLU A 582 -20.91 -49.73 -10.83
C GLU A 582 -22.32 -49.99 -11.40
N LYS A 583 -22.68 -49.38 -12.54
CA LYS A 583 -23.93 -49.66 -13.23
C LYS A 583 -23.97 -51.07 -13.78
N GLY A 584 -22.91 -51.53 -14.49
CA GLY A 584 -22.83 -52.90 -15.00
C GLY A 584 -22.83 -53.98 -13.88
N LYS A 585 -22.30 -53.65 -12.67
CA LYS A 585 -22.39 -54.56 -11.52
C LYS A 585 -23.79 -54.58 -10.87
N LYS A 586 -24.59 -53.52 -11.00
CA LYS A 586 -25.98 -53.49 -10.54
C LYS A 586 -26.89 -54.25 -11.50
N GLU A 587 -26.74 -54.05 -12.80
CA GLU A 587 -27.51 -54.78 -13.82
C GLU A 587 -27.27 -56.30 -13.71
N LYS A 588 -26.01 -56.76 -13.58
CA LYS A 588 -25.69 -58.18 -13.36
C LYS A 588 -26.20 -58.77 -12.01
N LYS A 589 -26.51 -57.90 -11.03
CA LYS A 589 -27.15 -58.36 -9.78
C LYS A 589 -28.67 -58.40 -9.87
N GLU A 590 -29.27 -57.59 -10.70
CA GLU A 590 -30.72 -57.66 -10.98
C GLU A 590 -31.05 -58.86 -11.87
N ASP A 591 -30.30 -59.13 -12.94
CA ASP A 591 -30.46 -60.30 -13.79
C ASP A 591 -30.35 -61.61 -12.98
N LYS A 592 -29.39 -61.73 -12.05
CA LYS A 592 -29.28 -62.91 -11.19
C LYS A 592 -30.40 -63.04 -10.15
N LYS A 593 -31.09 -61.94 -9.80
CA LYS A 593 -32.25 -62.00 -8.90
C LYS A 593 -33.54 -62.39 -9.62
N ASP A 594 -33.63 -62.09 -10.91
CA ASP A 594 -34.79 -62.47 -11.69
C ASP A 594 -34.65 -63.94 -12.17
N GLU A 595 -33.46 -64.45 -12.53
CA GLU A 595 -33.23 -65.87 -12.72
C GLU A 595 -33.56 -66.72 -11.51
N GLN A 596 -33.20 -66.28 -10.29
CA GLN A 596 -33.55 -66.98 -9.03
C GLN A 596 -35.06 -66.89 -8.67
N LYS A 597 -35.82 -65.95 -9.23
CA LYS A 597 -37.27 -65.87 -9.06
C LYS A 597 -38.00 -66.76 -10.00
N ASP A 598 -37.48 -67.01 -11.18
CA ASP A 598 -38.11 -67.93 -12.16
C ASP A 598 -37.84 -69.39 -11.79
N GLU A 599 -36.64 -69.77 -11.33
CA GLU A 599 -36.37 -71.10 -10.76
C GLU A 599 -37.27 -71.45 -9.57
N LYS A 600 -37.61 -70.49 -8.70
CA LYS A 600 -38.54 -70.72 -7.57
C LYS A 600 -40.02 -70.75 -7.94
N LYS A 601 -40.36 -70.43 -9.19
CA LYS A 601 -41.75 -70.59 -9.72
C LYS A 601 -41.97 -71.92 -10.40
N GLU A 602 -40.93 -72.60 -10.92
CA GLU A 602 -41.05 -73.95 -11.47
C GLU A 602 -41.13 -75.00 -10.36
N ASP A 603 -40.41 -74.86 -9.26
CA ASP A 603 -40.49 -75.81 -8.11
C ASP A 603 -41.80 -75.75 -7.30
N LYS A 604 -42.78 -74.97 -7.70
CA LYS A 604 -44.11 -74.91 -7.09
C LYS A 604 -45.23 -75.42 -7.97
N LYS A 605 -44.90 -76.11 -9.10
CA LYS A 605 -45.88 -76.69 -10.02
C LYS A 605 -45.73 -78.21 -10.21
N GLU A 606 -44.92 -78.90 -9.41
CA GLU A 606 -44.98 -80.34 -9.24
C GLU A 606 -45.68 -80.74 -7.96
#